data_e098229c5c1448101b505634390c8190
#
_entry.id   e098229c5c1448101b505634390c8190
#
_cell.length_a   1.000
_cell.length_b   1.000
_cell.length_c   1.000
_cell.angle_alpha   90.00
_cell.angle_beta   90.00
_cell.angle_gamma   90.00
#
_symmetry.space_group_name_H-M   'P 1'
#
loop_
_entity.id
_entity.type
_entity.pdbx_description
1 polymer ?
#
loop_
_entity_poly.entity_id
_entity_poly.type
_entity_poly.pdbx_seq_one_letter_code
_entity_poly.pdbx_strand_id
1 'polypeptide(L)'
;YVPGDEDEPVETIARIVQDQLKTATQAEELKSRMNRMIALEKNPLLRLAPLFAKDFILGLANRLAARDVTTTMSNLGPIRIDERLAPYIRDVNILTSTTGLNFLMCAFGDDLSIGISTVYSNPDVIKNICRFFSGQGIEGRININKTKEEVAEDRLEAKIEASVKRWGGQTPAREGA
;
A
#
# COMPACT_ATOMS: atom_id res chain seq x y z
N TYR A 1 -2.77 19.23 -5.02
CA TYR A 1 -2.79 20.13 -3.86
C TYR A 1 -1.37 20.48 -3.44
N VAL A 2 -1.10 21.75 -3.31
CA VAL A 2 0.15 22.27 -2.71
C VAL A 2 -0.28 22.94 -1.41
N PRO A 3 0.23 22.53 -0.24
CA PRO A 3 -0.13 23.15 1.02
C PRO A 3 0.23 24.64 1.02
N GLY A 4 -0.72 25.51 1.39
CA GLY A 4 -0.48 26.94 1.53
C GLY A 4 0.07 27.28 2.91
N ASP A 5 -0.65 26.93 3.94
CA ASP A 5 -0.30 27.18 5.34
C ASP A 5 -0.34 25.88 6.15
N GLU A 6 0.58 25.74 7.11
CA GLU A 6 0.69 24.54 7.97
C GLU A 6 -0.54 24.32 8.87
N ASP A 7 -1.36 25.37 9.07
CA ASP A 7 -2.54 25.36 9.95
C ASP A 7 -3.89 25.27 9.21
N GLU A 8 -3.90 24.85 7.94
CA GLU A 8 -5.14 24.75 7.18
C GLU A 8 -6.04 23.62 7.70
N PRO A 9 -7.34 23.87 7.99
CA PRO A 9 -8.24 22.82 8.49
C PRO A 9 -8.36 21.66 7.52
N VAL A 10 -8.37 20.44 8.05
CA VAL A 10 -8.45 19.19 7.24
C VAL A 10 -9.67 19.18 6.33
N GLU A 11 -10.80 19.76 6.77
CA GLU A 11 -12.03 19.87 5.98
C GLU A 11 -11.84 20.73 4.74
N THR A 12 -11.06 21.80 4.84
CA THR A 12 -10.73 22.67 3.71
C THR A 12 -9.87 21.93 2.71
N ILE A 13 -8.84 21.26 3.16
CA ILE A 13 -7.96 20.42 2.33
C ILE A 13 -8.78 19.32 1.63
N ALA A 14 -9.63 18.62 2.37
CA ALA A 14 -10.48 17.57 1.83
C ALA A 14 -11.41 18.07 0.72
N ARG A 15 -11.99 19.25 0.89
CA ARG A 15 -12.85 19.88 -0.13
C ARG A 15 -12.08 20.24 -1.40
N ILE A 16 -10.90 20.85 -1.25
CA ILE A 16 -10.04 21.20 -2.39
C ILE A 16 -9.65 19.94 -3.17
N VAL A 17 -9.20 18.90 -2.47
CA VAL A 17 -8.84 17.61 -3.09
C VAL A 17 -10.03 16.97 -3.79
N GLN A 18 -11.23 17.00 -3.17
CA GLN A 18 -12.44 16.47 -3.77
C GLN A 18 -12.83 17.20 -5.05
N ASP A 19 -12.73 18.53 -5.09
CA ASP A 19 -13.07 19.32 -6.27
C ASP A 19 -12.05 19.10 -7.40
N GLN A 20 -10.76 19.00 -7.07
CA GLN A 20 -9.72 18.64 -8.02
C GLN A 20 -9.95 17.22 -8.59
N LEU A 21 -10.33 16.27 -7.73
CA LEU A 21 -10.61 14.89 -8.16
C LEU A 21 -11.82 14.85 -9.10
N LYS A 22 -12.91 15.54 -8.76
CA LYS A 22 -14.10 15.64 -9.63
C LYS A 22 -13.75 16.19 -11.00
N THR A 23 -12.93 17.23 -11.05
CA THR A 23 -12.50 17.84 -12.32
C THR A 23 -11.61 16.87 -13.10
N ALA A 24 -10.64 16.24 -12.45
CA ALA A 24 -9.69 15.32 -13.07
C ALA A 24 -10.34 14.02 -13.56
N THR A 25 -11.46 13.60 -12.96
CA THR A 25 -12.20 12.37 -13.31
C THR A 25 -13.35 12.60 -14.27
N GLN A 26 -13.55 13.82 -14.79
CA GLN A 26 -14.53 14.07 -15.84
C GLN A 26 -14.20 13.23 -17.08
N ALA A 27 -15.25 12.68 -17.70
CA ALA A 27 -15.11 11.78 -18.84
C ALA A 27 -14.32 12.40 -20.00
N GLU A 28 -14.50 13.70 -20.26
CA GLU A 28 -13.77 14.43 -21.30
C GLU A 28 -12.28 14.55 -20.99
N GLU A 29 -11.91 14.84 -19.74
CA GLU A 29 -10.51 14.95 -19.33
C GLU A 29 -9.82 13.59 -19.37
N LEU A 30 -10.48 12.54 -18.87
CA LEU A 30 -9.97 11.15 -18.97
C LEU A 30 -9.76 10.74 -20.43
N LYS A 31 -10.75 11.01 -21.29
CA LYS A 31 -10.66 10.70 -22.71
C LYS A 31 -9.51 11.47 -23.38
N SER A 32 -9.33 12.75 -23.03
CA SER A 32 -8.23 13.56 -23.52
C SER A 32 -6.87 13.00 -23.13
N ARG A 33 -6.72 12.60 -21.86
CA ARG A 33 -5.48 11.96 -21.35
C ARG A 33 -5.20 10.63 -22.04
N MET A 34 -6.21 9.78 -22.18
CA MET A 34 -6.10 8.51 -22.89
C MET A 34 -5.71 8.72 -24.37
N ASN A 35 -6.34 9.67 -25.06
CA ASN A 35 -6.03 9.98 -26.44
C ASN A 35 -4.60 10.48 -26.61
N ARG A 36 -4.08 11.28 -25.67
CA ARG A 36 -2.67 11.72 -25.68
C ARG A 36 -1.70 10.54 -25.53
N MET A 37 -2.00 9.60 -24.64
CA MET A 37 -1.19 8.38 -24.45
C MET A 37 -1.20 7.51 -25.73
N ILE A 38 -2.37 7.29 -26.31
CA ILE A 38 -2.52 6.53 -27.57
C ILE A 38 -1.81 7.24 -28.72
N ALA A 39 -1.87 8.56 -28.78
CA ALA A 39 -1.16 9.32 -29.83
C ALA A 39 0.36 9.18 -29.71
N LEU A 40 0.90 9.15 -28.50
CA LEU A 40 2.33 8.86 -28.28
C LEU A 40 2.71 7.45 -28.76
N GLU A 41 1.90 6.45 -28.44
CA GLU A 41 2.14 5.07 -28.85
C GLU A 41 2.05 4.88 -30.39
N LYS A 42 1.11 5.59 -31.03
CA LYS A 42 0.91 5.56 -32.48
C LYS A 42 1.91 6.40 -33.27
N ASN A 43 2.74 7.19 -32.61
CA ASN A 43 3.72 8.05 -33.27
C ASN A 43 4.75 7.20 -34.06
N PRO A 44 4.85 7.34 -35.41
CA PRO A 44 5.73 6.51 -36.20
C PRO A 44 7.21 6.73 -35.86
N LEU A 45 7.61 7.92 -35.44
CA LEU A 45 8.97 8.22 -34.99
C LEU A 45 9.34 7.41 -33.73
N LEU A 46 8.40 7.28 -32.77
CA LEU A 46 8.59 6.46 -31.58
C LEU A 46 8.59 4.95 -31.91
N ARG A 47 7.85 4.52 -32.94
CA ARG A 47 7.85 3.11 -33.34
C ARG A 47 9.17 2.71 -34.03
N LEU A 48 9.78 3.59 -34.79
CA LEU A 48 11.05 3.34 -35.50
C LEU A 48 12.28 3.52 -34.58
N ALA A 49 12.13 4.17 -33.43
CA ALA A 49 13.25 4.36 -32.53
C ALA A 49 13.79 3.01 -31.99
N PRO A 50 15.11 2.81 -31.94
CA PRO A 50 15.73 1.63 -31.38
C PRO A 50 15.36 1.46 -29.89
N LEU A 51 15.34 0.22 -29.41
CA LEU A 51 14.91 -0.11 -28.03
C LEU A 51 15.71 0.65 -26.98
N PHE A 52 17.03 0.73 -27.14
CA PHE A 52 17.90 1.45 -26.20
C PHE A 52 17.54 2.95 -26.08
N ALA A 53 17.14 3.58 -27.17
CA ALA A 53 16.72 4.98 -27.16
C ALA A 53 15.36 5.15 -26.46
N LYS A 54 14.44 4.21 -26.64
CA LYS A 54 13.16 4.17 -25.90
C LYS A 54 13.38 4.01 -24.41
N ASP A 55 14.22 3.06 -24.01
CA ASP A 55 14.52 2.78 -22.61
C ASP A 55 15.17 3.99 -21.92
N PHE A 56 16.06 4.68 -22.62
CA PHE A 56 16.67 5.91 -22.10
C PHE A 56 15.64 7.03 -21.91
N ILE A 57 14.80 7.29 -22.91
CA ILE A 57 13.77 8.34 -22.87
C ILE A 57 12.74 8.02 -21.79
N LEU A 58 12.25 6.76 -21.72
CA LEU A 58 11.30 6.32 -20.71
C LEU A 58 11.90 6.37 -19.30
N GLY A 59 13.17 5.97 -19.16
CA GLY A 59 13.89 6.06 -17.89
C GLY A 59 14.02 7.50 -17.39
N LEU A 60 14.34 8.43 -18.29
CA LEU A 60 14.42 9.85 -17.96
C LEU A 60 13.04 10.42 -17.63
N ALA A 61 12.03 10.14 -18.42
CA ALA A 61 10.65 10.57 -18.18
C ALA A 61 10.12 10.04 -16.84
N ASN A 62 10.38 8.77 -16.54
CA ASN A 62 10.00 8.17 -15.26
C ASN A 62 10.71 8.81 -14.07
N ARG A 63 12.01 9.14 -14.20
CA ARG A 63 12.75 9.85 -13.15
C ARG A 63 12.21 11.25 -12.89
N LEU A 64 11.80 11.96 -13.94
CA LEU A 64 11.20 13.29 -13.82
C LEU A 64 9.81 13.18 -13.17
N ALA A 65 8.96 12.29 -13.66
CA ALA A 65 7.62 12.08 -13.12
C ALA A 65 7.64 11.60 -11.65
N ALA A 66 8.62 10.77 -11.27
CA ALA A 66 8.75 10.28 -9.90
C ALA A 66 9.11 11.38 -8.88
N ARG A 67 9.67 12.51 -9.32
CA ARG A 67 9.97 13.64 -8.43
C ARG A 67 8.73 14.42 -8.01
N ASP A 68 7.69 14.40 -8.83
CA ASP A 68 6.47 15.16 -8.62
C ASP A 68 5.41 14.38 -7.82
N VAL A 69 5.66 13.09 -7.55
CA VAL A 69 4.73 12.21 -6.83
C VAL A 69 5.33 11.81 -5.49
N THR A 70 4.83 12.39 -4.42
CA THR A 70 5.26 12.05 -3.05
C THR A 70 4.58 10.78 -2.56
N THR A 71 3.29 10.64 -2.86
CA THR A 71 2.48 9.49 -2.45
C THR A 71 1.39 9.21 -3.47
N THR A 72 0.97 7.97 -3.54
CA THR A 72 -0.21 7.57 -4.31
C THR A 72 -1.29 7.05 -3.37
N MET A 73 -2.54 7.38 -3.68
CA MET A 73 -3.69 6.93 -2.92
C MET A 73 -4.72 6.35 -3.88
N SER A 74 -5.23 5.17 -3.57
CA SER A 74 -6.32 4.54 -4.32
C SER A 74 -7.39 4.07 -3.35
N ASN A 75 -8.63 4.48 -3.62
CA ASN A 75 -9.79 4.04 -2.87
C ASN A 75 -10.68 3.19 -3.78
N LEU A 76 -10.79 1.90 -3.45
CA LEU A 76 -11.61 0.93 -4.18
C LEU A 76 -13.08 0.98 -3.75
N GLY A 77 -13.37 1.73 -2.68
CA GLY A 77 -14.71 1.80 -2.12
C GLY A 77 -15.18 0.50 -1.47
N PRO A 78 -16.49 0.32 -1.33
CA PRO A 78 -17.06 -0.85 -0.70
C PRO A 78 -16.93 -2.09 -1.60
N ILE A 79 -16.33 -3.14 -1.07
CA ILE A 79 -16.21 -4.45 -1.74
C ILE A 79 -17.49 -5.22 -1.50
N ARG A 80 -18.13 -5.63 -2.58
CA ARG A 80 -19.32 -6.47 -2.55
C ARG A 80 -18.95 -7.91 -2.87
N ILE A 81 -19.28 -8.80 -1.96
CA ILE A 81 -19.05 -10.24 -2.10
C ILE A 81 -20.42 -10.94 -2.07
N ASP A 82 -20.54 -12.08 -2.76
CA ASP A 82 -21.77 -12.89 -2.76
C ASP A 82 -22.13 -13.22 -1.30
N GLU A 83 -23.42 -13.06 -0.94
CA GLU A 83 -23.93 -13.28 0.42
C GLU A 83 -23.62 -14.67 0.96
N ARG A 84 -23.47 -15.67 0.07
CA ARG A 84 -23.09 -17.03 0.46
C ARG A 84 -21.65 -17.16 0.92
N LEU A 85 -20.77 -16.26 0.46
CA LEU A 85 -19.35 -16.25 0.80
C LEU A 85 -19.03 -15.28 1.94
N ALA A 86 -19.82 -14.23 2.11
CA ALA A 86 -19.61 -13.20 3.12
C ALA A 86 -19.40 -13.75 4.54
N PRO A 87 -20.13 -14.79 5.04
CA PRO A 87 -19.92 -15.34 6.38
C PRO A 87 -18.55 -16.00 6.60
N TYR A 88 -17.86 -16.37 5.51
CA TYR A 88 -16.54 -17.03 5.57
C TYR A 88 -15.38 -16.05 5.43
N ILE A 89 -15.68 -14.78 5.11
CA ILE A 89 -14.66 -13.74 4.91
C ILE A 89 -14.74 -12.77 6.07
N ARG A 90 -13.67 -12.71 6.84
CA ARG A 90 -13.60 -11.88 8.03
C ARG A 90 -13.20 -10.44 7.72
N ASP A 91 -12.17 -10.28 6.93
CA ASP A 91 -11.67 -8.98 6.51
C ASP A 91 -11.06 -9.05 5.10
N VAL A 92 -11.01 -7.91 4.42
CA VAL A 92 -10.40 -7.77 3.10
C VAL A 92 -9.34 -6.70 3.17
N ASN A 93 -8.10 -7.05 2.82
CA ASN A 93 -6.98 -6.14 2.76
C ASN A 93 -6.38 -6.15 1.37
N ILE A 94 -6.00 -4.98 0.89
CA ILE A 94 -5.37 -4.82 -0.41
C ILE A 94 -4.04 -4.11 -0.24
N LEU A 95 -3.01 -4.68 -0.83
CA LEU A 95 -1.66 -4.14 -0.83
C LEU A 95 -1.10 -4.21 -2.25
N THR A 96 -0.29 -3.24 -2.63
CA THR A 96 0.46 -3.27 -3.88
C THR A 96 1.91 -2.90 -3.62
N SER A 97 2.80 -3.36 -4.48
CA SER A 97 4.19 -2.94 -4.42
C SER A 97 4.32 -1.50 -4.96
N THR A 98 5.27 -0.75 -4.42
CA THR A 98 5.48 0.65 -4.74
C THR A 98 6.97 0.99 -4.75
N THR A 99 7.32 2.06 -5.43
CA THR A 99 8.65 2.68 -5.37
C THR A 99 8.71 3.88 -4.41
N GLY A 100 7.62 4.16 -3.69
CA GLY A 100 7.48 5.27 -2.76
C GLY A 100 6.58 4.93 -1.59
N LEU A 101 5.64 5.80 -1.28
CA LEU A 101 4.59 5.59 -0.28
C LEU A 101 3.25 5.46 -1.00
N ASN A 102 2.52 4.41 -0.70
CA ASN A 102 1.23 4.13 -1.33
C ASN A 102 0.18 3.72 -0.29
N PHE A 103 -1.02 4.25 -0.46
CA PHE A 103 -2.19 3.95 0.34
C PHE A 103 -3.27 3.30 -0.51
N LEU A 104 -3.75 2.14 -0.09
CA LEU A 104 -4.89 1.45 -0.69
C LEU A 104 -5.98 1.32 0.35
N MET A 105 -7.17 1.79 0.00
CA MET A 105 -8.32 1.76 0.89
C MET A 105 -9.44 0.93 0.28
N CYS A 106 -10.08 0.12 1.10
CA CYS A 106 -11.31 -0.58 0.77
C CYS A 106 -12.17 -0.75 2.01
N ALA A 107 -13.48 -0.85 1.82
CA ALA A 107 -14.40 -1.14 2.90
C ALA A 107 -15.07 -2.50 2.66
N PHE A 108 -15.23 -3.28 3.73
CA PHE A 108 -15.97 -4.55 3.70
C PHE A 108 -16.82 -4.65 4.97
N GLY A 109 -18.14 -4.74 4.80
CA GLY A 109 -19.07 -4.60 5.93
C GLY A 109 -18.93 -3.21 6.55
N ASP A 110 -18.71 -3.18 7.85
CA ASP A 110 -18.52 -1.95 8.63
C ASP A 110 -17.04 -1.59 8.84
N ASP A 111 -16.13 -2.39 8.29
CA ASP A 111 -14.69 -2.22 8.46
C ASP A 111 -14.05 -1.48 7.27
N LEU A 112 -13.23 -0.47 7.57
CA LEU A 112 -12.36 0.20 6.61
C LEU A 112 -10.95 -0.35 6.74
N SER A 113 -10.44 -0.93 5.67
CA SER A 113 -9.06 -1.39 5.58
C SER A 113 -8.19 -0.38 4.83
N ILE A 114 -7.06 -0.02 5.44
CA ILE A 114 -6.06 0.87 4.85
C ILE A 114 -4.76 0.10 4.72
N GLY A 115 -4.42 -0.30 3.51
CA GLY A 115 -3.15 -0.93 3.18
C GLY A 115 -2.08 0.13 2.89
N ILE A 116 -0.98 0.11 3.62
CA ILE A 116 0.13 1.05 3.46
C ILE A 116 1.36 0.27 3.00
N SER A 117 1.87 0.63 1.83
CA SER A 117 3.11 0.08 1.29
C SER A 117 4.15 1.19 1.18
N THR A 118 5.35 0.95 1.67
CA THR A 118 6.44 1.94 1.66
C THR A 118 7.80 1.27 1.44
N VAL A 119 8.69 1.98 0.75
CA VAL A 119 10.10 1.64 0.64
C VAL A 119 10.95 2.34 1.69
N TYR A 120 10.35 3.27 2.44
CA TYR A 120 11.06 4.04 3.46
C TYR A 120 11.09 3.29 4.78
N SER A 121 12.26 3.24 5.39
CA SER A 121 12.45 2.62 6.72
C SER A 121 11.92 3.48 7.87
N ASN A 122 11.69 4.79 7.65
CA ASN A 122 11.16 5.68 8.68
C ASN A 122 9.65 5.50 8.83
N PRO A 123 9.16 5.04 10.00
CA PRO A 123 7.74 4.80 10.25
C PRO A 123 6.96 6.04 10.69
N ASP A 124 7.57 7.23 10.77
CA ASP A 124 6.96 8.41 11.40
C ASP A 124 5.66 8.85 10.70
N VAL A 125 5.61 8.78 9.37
CA VAL A 125 4.40 9.09 8.62
C VAL A 125 3.26 8.16 9.03
N ILE A 126 3.53 6.86 9.10
CA ILE A 126 2.53 5.85 9.49
C ILE A 126 2.08 6.06 10.93
N LYS A 127 3.03 6.32 11.85
CA LYS A 127 2.72 6.61 13.25
C LYS A 127 1.84 7.86 13.40
N ASN A 128 2.12 8.91 12.64
CA ASN A 128 1.34 10.14 12.69
C ASN A 128 -0.08 9.93 12.16
N ILE A 129 -0.25 9.14 11.11
CA ILE A 129 -1.58 8.75 10.60
C ILE A 129 -2.35 7.96 11.65
N CYS A 130 -1.73 6.97 12.29
CA CYS A 130 -2.36 6.20 13.35
C CYS A 130 -2.76 7.09 14.54
N ARG A 131 -1.88 8.02 14.94
CA ARG A 131 -2.17 8.99 16.01
C ARG A 131 -3.34 9.90 15.64
N PHE A 132 -3.41 10.34 14.40
CA PHE A 132 -4.52 11.17 13.91
C PHE A 132 -5.85 10.44 14.06
N PHE A 133 -5.94 9.18 13.58
CA PHE A 133 -7.17 8.40 13.71
C PHE A 133 -7.52 8.10 15.17
N SER A 134 -6.56 7.74 16.01
CA SER A 134 -6.78 7.52 17.44
C SER A 134 -7.23 8.79 18.14
N GLY A 135 -6.71 9.95 17.76
CA GLY A 135 -7.14 11.25 18.28
C GLY A 135 -8.57 11.62 17.93
N GLN A 136 -9.11 11.06 16.84
CA GLN A 136 -10.52 11.19 16.43
C GLN A 136 -11.42 10.13 17.10
N GLY A 137 -10.88 9.30 18.02
CA GLY A 137 -11.64 8.25 18.67
C GLY A 137 -11.90 7.02 17.79
N ILE A 138 -11.19 6.89 16.66
CA ILE A 138 -11.33 5.74 15.78
C ILE A 138 -10.43 4.63 16.30
N GLU A 139 -11.03 3.50 16.67
CA GLU A 139 -10.32 2.29 17.06
C GLU A 139 -9.86 1.54 15.80
N GLY A 140 -8.61 1.10 15.80
CA GLY A 140 -8.02 0.40 14.66
C GLY A 140 -7.05 -0.69 15.09
N ARG A 141 -6.97 -1.75 14.29
CA ARG A 141 -5.98 -2.82 14.43
C ARG A 141 -4.88 -2.63 13.38
N ILE A 142 -3.63 -2.61 13.84
CA ILE A 142 -2.47 -2.48 12.97
C ILE A 142 -1.85 -3.86 12.76
N ASN A 143 -1.74 -4.28 11.51
CA ASN A 143 -1.02 -5.48 11.09
C ASN A 143 0.23 -5.06 10.32
N ILE A 144 1.39 -5.46 10.79
CA ILE A 144 2.67 -5.13 10.15
C ILE A 144 3.24 -6.42 9.55
N ASN A 145 3.66 -6.36 8.28
CA ASN A 145 4.41 -7.47 7.69
C ASN A 145 5.78 -7.56 8.35
N LYS A 146 6.13 -8.74 8.81
CA LYS A 146 7.46 -9.03 9.35
C LYS A 146 8.52 -8.94 8.26
N THR A 147 9.66 -8.39 8.60
CA THR A 147 10.84 -8.39 7.73
C THR A 147 11.35 -9.80 7.51
N LYS A 148 12.20 -10.01 6.50
CA LYS A 148 12.82 -11.33 6.26
C LYS A 148 13.65 -11.79 7.46
N GLU A 149 14.28 -10.87 8.16
CA GLU A 149 15.07 -11.13 9.36
C GLU A 149 14.18 -11.59 10.53
N GLU A 150 13.10 -10.86 10.82
CA GLU A 150 12.13 -11.23 11.85
C GLU A 150 11.46 -12.59 11.57
N VAL A 151 11.15 -12.86 10.29
CA VAL A 151 10.61 -14.18 9.90
C VAL A 151 11.66 -15.30 10.06
N ALA A 152 12.94 -14.98 9.84
CA ALA A 152 14.02 -15.93 10.03
C ALA A 152 14.26 -16.22 11.52
N GLU A 153 14.19 -15.19 12.37
CA GLU A 153 14.28 -15.31 13.84
C GLU A 153 13.11 -16.14 14.40
N ASP A 154 11.88 -15.85 14.03
CA ASP A 154 10.70 -16.64 14.43
C ASP A 154 10.84 -18.11 14.04
N ARG A 155 11.36 -18.38 12.82
CA ARG A 155 11.60 -19.75 12.36
C ARG A 155 12.70 -20.45 13.15
N LEU A 156 13.72 -19.72 13.58
CA LEU A 156 14.80 -20.25 14.41
C LEU A 156 14.28 -20.56 15.81
N GLU A 157 13.53 -19.64 16.43
CA GLU A 157 12.90 -19.84 17.73
C GLU A 157 11.97 -21.05 17.73
N ALA A 158 11.10 -21.16 16.72
CA ALA A 158 10.21 -22.30 16.57
C ALA A 158 10.97 -23.64 16.42
N LYS A 159 12.12 -23.65 15.73
CA LYS A 159 12.99 -24.82 15.61
C LYS A 159 13.66 -25.17 16.93
N ILE A 160 14.12 -24.18 17.68
CA ILE A 160 14.73 -24.37 19.01
C ILE A 160 13.67 -24.96 19.96
N GLU A 161 12.48 -24.38 20.00
CA GLU A 161 11.38 -24.83 20.84
C GLU A 161 10.97 -26.29 20.52
N ALA A 162 10.86 -26.62 19.22
CA ALA A 162 10.57 -27.97 18.77
C ALA A 162 11.70 -28.95 19.16
N SER A 163 12.95 -28.50 19.13
CA SER A 163 14.12 -29.31 19.54
C SER A 163 14.09 -29.52 21.04
N VAL A 164 13.89 -28.51 21.85
CA VAL A 164 13.78 -28.59 23.31
C VAL A 164 12.65 -29.54 23.71
N LYS A 165 11.50 -29.45 23.06
CA LYS A 165 10.36 -30.34 23.30
C LYS A 165 10.67 -31.80 22.98
N ARG A 166 11.49 -32.06 21.93
CA ARG A 166 11.95 -33.39 21.54
C ARG A 166 12.96 -33.96 22.54
N TRP A 167 13.81 -33.11 23.13
CA TRP A 167 14.82 -33.54 24.11
C TRP A 167 14.24 -33.67 25.52
N GLY A 168 13.28 -32.79 25.91
CA GLY A 168 12.59 -32.85 27.21
C GLY A 168 11.70 -34.09 27.40
N GLY A 169 11.37 -34.82 26.33
CA GLY A 169 10.64 -36.10 26.40
C GLY A 169 11.50 -37.35 26.66
N GLN A 170 12.81 -37.21 26.70
CA GLN A 170 13.74 -38.30 27.02
C GLN A 170 14.42 -38.06 28.38
N THR A 171 13.64 -38.14 29.45
CA THR A 171 14.24 -38.37 30.77
C THR A 171 14.58 -39.87 30.85
N PRO A 172 15.87 -40.27 30.93
CA PRO A 172 16.17 -41.65 31.14
C PRO A 172 15.62 -42.06 32.49
N ALA A 173 14.82 -43.13 32.53
CA ALA A 173 14.41 -43.79 33.75
C ALA A 173 15.70 -44.13 34.53
N ARG A 174 15.89 -43.54 35.71
CA ARG A 174 16.89 -43.98 36.65
C ARG A 174 16.47 -45.38 37.08
N GLU A 175 17.07 -46.38 36.51
CA GLU A 175 17.10 -47.73 37.12
C GLU A 175 17.78 -47.59 38.46
N GLY A 176 17.02 -47.81 39.52
CA GLY A 176 17.52 -47.98 40.89
C GLY A 176 18.09 -49.37 41.03
N ALA A 177 19.29 -49.42 41.52
CA ALA A 177 19.81 -50.60 42.26
C ALA A 177 19.89 -50.25 43.72
#